data_6266a949920d0a03fc0d28c7a14b5cf2
#
_entry.id   6266a949920d0a03fc0d28c7a14b5cf2
#
_cell.length_a   1.000
_cell.length_b   1.000
_cell.length_c   1.000
_cell.angle_alpha   90.00
_cell.angle_beta   90.00
_cell.angle_gamma   90.00
#
_symmetry.space_group_name_H-M   'P 1'
#
loop_
_entity.id
_entity.type
_entity.pdbx_description
1 polymer ?
#
loop_
_entity_poly.entity_id
_entity_poly.type
_entity_poly.pdbx_seq_one_letter_code
_entity_poly.pdbx_strand_id
1 'polypeptide(L)'
;MLYLFLTIICTASLFILFRVYSNLKIDLFQSIVWNYVVCSILGFVIQHDQLTQALYDKHMATVIASSLLGSCFLPCFFLIGISTQHAGLTPTTMANKLSMVIPAGFAIAVGIAPFSWFQMLAFAMGIIAIYLVTKKDSSKRIVQTKSFNQFLPLFVFISAGLLDLTILYINQTFATPESGGLFTLHTFLAAAIWGIIALIILLTLKKVYFQSKAILSGIILGIPNYFSVYYLLKTLNYFNHDGSFVFPMMNLCII
;
A
#
# COMPACT_ATOMS: atom_id res chain seq x y z
N MET A 1 9.79 16.61 8.64
CA MET A 1 8.85 16.16 9.69
C MET A 1 7.38 16.31 9.31
N LEU A 2 6.94 17.43 8.70
CA LEU A 2 5.54 17.62 8.29
C LEU A 2 5.06 16.53 7.32
N TYR A 3 5.83 16.19 6.28
CA TYR A 3 5.46 15.17 5.30
C TYR A 3 5.29 13.78 5.93
N LEU A 4 6.15 13.42 6.90
CA LEU A 4 6.01 12.17 7.65
C LEU A 4 4.68 12.12 8.41
N PHE A 5 4.31 13.19 9.11
CA PHE A 5 3.06 13.28 9.85
C PHE A 5 1.84 13.18 8.93
N LEU A 6 1.87 13.85 7.78
CA LEU A 6 0.80 13.77 6.77
C LEU A 6 0.67 12.36 6.19
N THR A 7 1.79 11.68 5.92
CA THR A 7 1.79 10.28 5.48
C THR A 7 1.10 9.37 6.50
N ILE A 8 1.41 9.54 7.78
CA ILE A 8 0.82 8.75 8.88
C ILE A 8 -0.69 8.93 8.93
N ILE A 9 -1.18 10.18 8.92
CA ILE A 9 -2.62 10.48 8.95
C ILE A 9 -3.32 9.87 7.73
N CYS A 10 -2.78 10.10 6.53
CA CYS A 10 -3.37 9.57 5.32
C CYS A 10 -3.42 8.03 5.34
N THR A 11 -2.33 7.38 5.74
CA THR A 11 -2.28 5.90 5.80
C THR A 11 -3.23 5.33 6.87
N ALA A 12 -3.30 5.95 8.06
CA ALA A 12 -4.23 5.51 9.11
C ALA A 12 -5.69 5.63 8.64
N SER A 13 -6.04 6.69 7.92
CA SER A 13 -7.40 6.88 7.39
C SER A 13 -7.82 5.77 6.42
N LEU A 14 -6.90 5.21 5.62
CA LEU A 14 -7.21 4.11 4.70
C LEU A 14 -7.73 2.86 5.44
N PHE A 15 -7.07 2.46 6.52
CA PHE A 15 -7.49 1.30 7.32
C PHE A 15 -8.85 1.52 7.98
N ILE A 16 -9.10 2.74 8.47
CA ILE A 16 -10.39 3.11 9.05
C ILE A 16 -11.48 3.03 7.98
N LEU A 17 -11.25 3.58 6.79
CA LEU A 17 -12.19 3.54 5.67
C LEU A 17 -12.52 2.11 5.25
N PHE A 18 -11.54 1.21 5.16
CA PHE A 18 -11.81 -0.20 4.86
C PHE A 18 -12.75 -0.85 5.88
N ARG A 19 -12.59 -0.51 7.15
CA ARG A 19 -13.49 -1.01 8.21
C ARG A 19 -14.89 -0.43 8.09
N VAL A 20 -15.00 0.86 7.80
CA VAL A 20 -16.29 1.54 7.59
C VAL A 20 -17.02 0.95 6.38
N TYR A 21 -16.33 0.68 5.27
CA TYR A 21 -16.93 0.09 4.06
C TYR A 21 -17.52 -1.30 4.32
N SER A 22 -16.86 -2.11 5.17
CA SER A 22 -17.43 -3.38 5.61
C SER A 22 -18.77 -3.20 6.33
N ASN A 23 -18.86 -2.22 7.23
CA ASN A 23 -20.09 -1.94 7.98
C ASN A 23 -21.22 -1.41 7.07
N LEU A 24 -20.87 -0.63 6.06
CA LEU A 24 -21.82 -0.07 5.10
C LEU A 24 -22.17 -1.03 3.94
N LYS A 25 -21.59 -2.24 3.93
CA LYS A 25 -21.77 -3.26 2.87
C LYS A 25 -21.43 -2.71 1.47
N ILE A 26 -20.41 -1.88 1.38
CA ILE A 26 -19.89 -1.34 0.12
C ILE A 26 -18.97 -2.38 -0.51
N ASP A 27 -19.09 -2.57 -1.82
CA ASP A 27 -18.21 -3.46 -2.58
C ASP A 27 -16.77 -2.93 -2.55
N LEU A 28 -15.92 -3.71 -1.88
CA LEU A 28 -14.52 -3.32 -1.65
C LEU A 28 -13.72 -3.25 -2.94
N PHE A 29 -13.91 -4.22 -3.85
CA PHE A 29 -13.13 -4.28 -5.08
C PHE A 29 -13.43 -3.08 -5.98
N GLN A 30 -14.70 -2.77 -6.18
CA GLN A 30 -15.13 -1.60 -6.96
C GLN A 30 -14.62 -0.30 -6.32
N SER A 31 -14.68 -0.18 -5.00
CA SER A 31 -14.16 1.00 -4.28
C SER A 31 -12.66 1.19 -4.50
N ILE A 32 -11.88 0.11 -4.52
CA ILE A 32 -10.44 0.16 -4.78
C ILE A 32 -10.14 0.52 -6.24
N VAL A 33 -10.91 0.02 -7.19
CA VAL A 33 -10.75 0.40 -8.60
C VAL A 33 -11.00 1.90 -8.79
N TRP A 34 -12.10 2.42 -8.26
CA TRP A 34 -12.41 3.85 -8.33
C TRP A 34 -11.40 4.71 -7.55
N ASN A 35 -10.87 4.22 -6.44
CA ASN A 35 -9.77 4.85 -5.71
C ASN A 35 -8.55 5.07 -6.62
N TYR A 36 -8.13 4.08 -7.40
CA TYR A 36 -6.99 4.23 -8.30
C TYR A 36 -7.28 5.18 -9.47
N VAL A 37 -8.51 5.22 -9.97
CA VAL A 37 -8.92 6.23 -10.95
C VAL A 37 -8.76 7.65 -10.37
N VAL A 38 -9.21 7.87 -9.14
CA VAL A 38 -9.07 9.16 -8.46
C VAL A 38 -7.60 9.50 -8.21
N CYS A 39 -6.80 8.54 -7.76
CA CYS A 39 -5.36 8.73 -7.59
C CYS A 39 -4.67 9.12 -8.90
N SER A 40 -5.08 8.52 -10.03
CA SER A 40 -4.54 8.86 -11.36
C SER A 40 -4.91 10.27 -11.77
N ILE A 41 -6.16 10.69 -11.55
CA ILE A 41 -6.64 12.05 -11.84
C ILE A 41 -5.88 13.07 -10.99
N LEU A 42 -5.74 12.83 -9.68
CA LEU A 42 -4.98 13.70 -8.77
C LEU A 42 -3.51 13.79 -9.20
N GLY A 43 -2.91 12.65 -9.54
CA GLY A 43 -1.53 12.62 -10.04
C GLY A 43 -1.37 13.43 -11.31
N PHE A 44 -2.29 13.31 -12.26
CA PHE A 44 -2.28 14.09 -13.50
C PHE A 44 -2.41 15.58 -13.24
N VAL A 45 -3.33 16.01 -12.38
CA VAL A 45 -3.55 17.42 -12.05
C VAL A 45 -2.34 18.02 -11.32
N ILE A 46 -1.76 17.29 -10.36
CA ILE A 46 -0.65 17.79 -9.52
C ILE A 46 0.68 17.78 -10.28
N GLN A 47 0.87 16.84 -11.22
CA GLN A 47 2.14 16.64 -11.95
C GLN A 47 2.08 17.16 -13.39
N HIS A 48 1.10 17.97 -13.74
CA HIS A 48 0.87 18.46 -15.12
C HIS A 48 2.14 19.07 -15.75
N ASP A 49 2.85 19.92 -15.01
CA ASP A 49 4.05 20.61 -15.51
C ASP A 49 5.22 19.65 -15.73
N GLN A 50 5.37 18.63 -14.86
CA GLN A 50 6.43 17.62 -15.00
C GLN A 50 6.12 16.61 -16.10
N LEU A 51 4.85 16.34 -16.38
CA LEU A 51 4.43 15.44 -17.45
C LEU A 51 4.83 15.94 -18.83
N THR A 52 4.72 17.26 -19.07
CA THR A 52 5.17 17.88 -20.32
C THR A 52 6.68 17.77 -20.52
N GLN A 53 7.46 17.89 -19.46
CA GLN A 53 8.92 17.68 -19.50
C GLN A 53 9.30 16.21 -19.69
N ALA A 54 8.63 15.30 -18.99
CA ALA A 54 8.91 13.86 -19.06
C ALA A 54 8.58 13.20 -20.41
N LEU A 55 7.68 13.79 -21.19
CA LEU A 55 7.42 13.35 -22.58
C LEU A 55 8.63 13.56 -23.49
N TYR A 56 9.50 14.51 -23.15
CA TYR A 56 10.78 14.76 -23.87
C TYR A 56 11.93 13.91 -23.34
N ASP A 57 11.93 13.54 -22.06
CA ASP A 57 12.97 12.73 -21.44
C ASP A 57 12.62 11.25 -21.50
N LYS A 58 13.43 10.48 -22.25
CA LYS A 58 13.22 9.04 -22.50
C LYS A 58 13.47 8.15 -21.26
N HIS A 59 12.72 8.34 -20.19
CA HIS A 59 12.80 7.44 -19.02
C HIS A 59 11.87 6.22 -19.15
N MET A 60 11.96 5.49 -20.28
CA MET A 60 11.17 4.30 -20.53
C MET A 60 11.30 3.25 -19.41
N ALA A 61 12.50 3.11 -18.82
CA ALA A 61 12.73 2.18 -17.73
C ALA A 61 11.93 2.54 -16.47
N THR A 62 11.81 3.82 -16.12
CA THR A 62 10.99 4.30 -14.99
C THR A 62 9.51 4.04 -15.24
N VAL A 63 9.02 4.28 -16.45
CA VAL A 63 7.62 4.02 -16.84
C VAL A 63 7.31 2.53 -16.74
N ILE A 64 8.17 1.65 -17.25
CA ILE A 64 7.98 0.20 -17.16
C ILE A 64 7.99 -0.25 -15.70
N ALA A 65 8.97 0.19 -14.91
CA ALA A 65 9.11 -0.19 -13.51
C ALA A 65 7.91 0.27 -12.66
N SER A 66 7.45 1.51 -12.84
CA SER A 66 6.26 2.03 -12.15
C SER A 66 4.97 1.34 -12.60
N SER A 67 4.86 0.97 -13.87
CA SER A 67 3.70 0.23 -14.39
C SER A 67 3.63 -1.21 -13.84
N LEU A 68 4.78 -1.88 -13.74
CA LEU A 68 4.87 -3.21 -13.09
C LEU A 68 4.49 -3.11 -11.61
N LEU A 69 5.00 -2.12 -10.90
CA LEU A 69 4.63 -1.88 -9.50
C LEU A 69 3.12 -1.63 -9.37
N GLY A 70 2.54 -0.78 -10.24
CA GLY A 70 1.12 -0.49 -10.27
C GLY A 70 0.25 -1.74 -10.44
N SER A 71 0.68 -2.71 -11.23
CA SER A 71 -0.03 -3.98 -11.37
C SER A 71 -0.07 -4.79 -10.07
N CYS A 72 0.95 -4.65 -9.21
CA CYS A 72 1.00 -5.29 -7.90
C CYS A 72 0.20 -4.54 -6.83
N PHE A 73 -0.01 -3.23 -6.98
CA PHE A 73 -0.75 -2.42 -6.00
C PHE A 73 -2.20 -2.88 -5.84
N LEU A 74 -2.89 -3.17 -6.94
CA LEU A 74 -4.31 -3.58 -6.91
C LEU A 74 -4.53 -4.84 -6.07
N PRO A 75 -3.85 -5.99 -6.32
CA PRO A 75 -4.05 -7.18 -5.52
C PRO A 75 -3.58 -7.02 -4.06
N CYS A 76 -2.48 -6.29 -3.80
CA CYS A 76 -2.01 -6.03 -2.45
C CYS A 76 -3.02 -5.20 -1.65
N PHE A 77 -3.52 -4.11 -2.23
CA PHE A 77 -4.48 -3.24 -1.57
C PHE A 77 -5.83 -3.92 -1.33
N PHE A 78 -6.27 -4.75 -2.29
CA PHE A 78 -7.45 -5.59 -2.14
C PHE A 78 -7.27 -6.62 -1.02
N LEU A 79 -6.10 -7.23 -0.91
CA LEU A 79 -5.77 -8.17 0.16
C LEU A 79 -5.79 -7.51 1.54
N ILE A 80 -5.22 -6.29 1.67
CA ILE A 80 -5.28 -5.49 2.90
C ILE A 80 -6.74 -5.20 3.27
N GLY A 81 -7.54 -4.80 2.30
CA GLY A 81 -8.96 -4.50 2.53
C GLY A 81 -9.75 -5.73 2.97
N ILE A 82 -9.59 -6.88 2.31
CA ILE A 82 -10.23 -8.15 2.70
C ILE A 82 -9.76 -8.57 4.10
N SER A 83 -8.46 -8.50 4.37
CA SER A 83 -7.92 -8.84 5.68
C SER A 83 -8.50 -7.95 6.78
N THR A 84 -8.63 -6.64 6.53
CA THR A 84 -9.24 -5.69 7.47
C THR A 84 -10.71 -6.05 7.77
N GLN A 85 -11.45 -6.49 6.75
CA GLN A 85 -12.86 -6.86 6.90
C GLN A 85 -13.04 -8.21 7.60
N HIS A 86 -12.23 -9.21 7.31
CA HIS A 86 -12.41 -10.59 7.77
C HIS A 86 -11.52 -10.96 8.95
N ALA A 87 -10.24 -10.58 8.96
CA ALA A 87 -9.34 -10.85 10.07
C ALA A 87 -9.40 -9.77 11.16
N GLY A 88 -9.74 -8.54 10.79
CA GLY A 88 -9.88 -7.39 11.69
C GLY A 88 -8.87 -6.30 11.42
N LEU A 89 -9.17 -5.11 11.95
CA LEU A 89 -8.34 -3.92 11.75
C LEU A 89 -6.94 -4.11 12.37
N THR A 90 -6.88 -4.48 13.65
CA THR A 90 -5.63 -4.59 14.42
C THR A 90 -4.65 -5.62 13.85
N PRO A 91 -5.04 -6.89 13.58
CA PRO A 91 -4.11 -7.87 13.00
C PRO A 91 -3.60 -7.45 11.63
N THR A 92 -4.47 -6.83 10.81
CA THR A 92 -4.09 -6.40 9.45
C THR A 92 -3.13 -5.22 9.49
N THR A 93 -3.40 -4.19 10.31
CA THR A 93 -2.50 -3.04 10.45
C THR A 93 -1.15 -3.45 11.02
N MET A 94 -1.12 -4.31 12.04
CA MET A 94 0.13 -4.84 12.59
C MET A 94 0.91 -5.62 11.54
N ALA A 95 0.27 -6.54 10.81
CA ALA A 95 0.93 -7.31 9.75
C ALA A 95 1.51 -6.38 8.67
N ASN A 96 0.75 -5.40 8.21
CA ASN A 96 1.20 -4.44 7.21
C ASN A 96 2.35 -3.56 7.72
N LYS A 97 2.36 -3.20 9.02
CA LYS A 97 3.42 -2.35 9.58
C LYS A 97 4.71 -3.13 9.87
N LEU A 98 4.57 -4.36 10.31
CA LEU A 98 5.71 -5.23 10.55
C LEU A 98 6.33 -5.78 9.25
N SER A 99 5.65 -5.66 8.11
CA SER A 99 6.17 -6.06 6.79
C SER A 99 7.48 -5.34 6.41
N MET A 100 7.79 -4.19 7.04
CA MET A 100 9.07 -3.49 6.89
C MET A 100 10.30 -4.36 7.22
N VAL A 101 10.10 -5.44 7.95
CA VAL A 101 11.16 -6.45 8.22
C VAL A 101 11.72 -7.02 6.92
N ILE A 102 10.88 -7.16 5.88
CA ILE A 102 11.28 -7.73 4.59
C ILE A 102 12.28 -6.82 3.86
N PRO A 103 11.99 -5.52 3.58
CA PRO A 103 12.98 -4.64 2.96
C PRO A 103 14.21 -4.39 3.84
N ALA A 104 14.06 -4.31 5.16
CA ALA A 104 15.19 -4.13 6.07
C ALA A 104 16.07 -5.38 6.12
N GLY A 105 15.50 -6.58 6.17
CA GLY A 105 16.24 -7.84 6.09
C GLY A 105 16.96 -8.02 4.77
N PHE A 106 16.35 -7.63 3.66
CA PHE A 106 16.98 -7.63 2.35
C PHE A 106 18.19 -6.68 2.30
N ALA A 107 18.05 -5.45 2.84
CA ALA A 107 19.14 -4.48 2.87
C ALA A 107 20.37 -5.00 3.64
N ILE A 108 20.15 -5.75 4.73
CA ILE A 108 21.22 -6.43 5.48
C ILE A 108 21.82 -7.58 4.66
N ALA A 109 20.98 -8.42 4.03
CA ALA A 109 21.44 -9.58 3.27
C ALA A 109 22.30 -9.21 2.05
N VAL A 110 22.01 -8.06 1.42
CA VAL A 110 22.76 -7.55 0.27
C VAL A 110 23.95 -6.66 0.68
N GLY A 111 24.14 -6.43 2.00
CA GLY A 111 25.26 -5.63 2.52
C GLY A 111 25.09 -4.10 2.39
N ILE A 112 23.90 -3.62 2.10
CA ILE A 112 23.57 -2.18 2.05
C ILE A 112 23.49 -1.60 3.47
N ALA A 113 22.95 -2.36 4.42
CA ALA A 113 22.82 -1.96 5.82
C ALA A 113 23.73 -2.81 6.73
N PRO A 114 24.32 -2.24 7.80
CA PRO A 114 25.12 -2.99 8.74
C PRO A 114 24.27 -4.00 9.49
N PHE A 115 24.82 -5.18 9.72
CA PHE A 115 24.17 -6.22 10.54
C PHE A 115 24.10 -5.79 12.01
N SER A 116 22.91 -5.91 12.63
CA SER A 116 22.72 -5.66 14.05
C SER A 116 21.89 -6.75 14.70
N TRP A 117 22.40 -7.32 15.79
CA TRP A 117 21.68 -8.30 16.60
C TRP A 117 20.36 -7.75 17.16
N PHE A 118 20.31 -6.46 17.49
CA PHE A 118 19.09 -5.80 17.97
C PHE A 118 18.00 -5.76 16.89
N GLN A 119 18.36 -5.57 15.62
CA GLN A 119 17.42 -5.63 14.51
C GLN A 119 16.84 -7.03 14.33
N MET A 120 17.69 -8.07 14.41
CA MET A 120 17.24 -9.46 14.32
C MET A 120 16.28 -9.82 15.46
N LEU A 121 16.58 -9.38 16.69
CA LEU A 121 15.69 -9.56 17.82
C LEU A 121 14.36 -8.82 17.63
N ALA A 122 14.39 -7.58 17.14
CA ALA A 122 13.19 -6.81 16.84
C ALA A 122 12.32 -7.49 15.76
N PHE A 123 12.95 -8.07 14.73
CA PHE A 123 12.25 -8.83 13.69
C PHE A 123 11.58 -10.08 14.25
N ALA A 124 12.28 -10.85 15.06
CA ALA A 124 11.73 -12.03 15.71
C ALA A 124 10.54 -11.66 16.62
N MET A 125 10.67 -10.61 17.43
CA MET A 125 9.58 -10.11 18.27
C MET A 125 8.38 -9.62 17.44
N GLY A 126 8.61 -8.97 16.31
CA GLY A 126 7.56 -8.54 15.38
C GLY A 126 6.74 -9.73 14.84
N ILE A 127 7.40 -10.80 14.40
CA ILE A 127 6.73 -12.02 13.91
C ILE A 127 5.91 -12.67 15.04
N ILE A 128 6.46 -12.76 16.25
CA ILE A 128 5.76 -13.28 17.42
C ILE A 128 4.53 -12.41 17.74
N ALA A 129 4.66 -11.09 17.68
CA ALA A 129 3.56 -10.15 17.92
C ALA A 129 2.40 -10.36 16.92
N ILE A 130 2.69 -10.50 15.62
CA ILE A 130 1.66 -10.82 14.60
C ILE A 130 0.93 -12.12 14.98
N TYR A 131 1.68 -13.17 15.30
CA TYR A 131 1.10 -14.45 15.68
C TYR A 131 0.17 -14.34 16.89
N LEU A 132 0.62 -13.66 17.96
CA LEU A 132 -0.15 -13.50 19.20
C LEU A 132 -1.42 -12.67 18.99
N VAL A 133 -1.35 -11.57 18.23
CA VAL A 133 -2.51 -10.70 17.94
C VAL A 133 -3.52 -11.44 17.08
N THR A 134 -3.08 -12.16 16.07
CA THR A 134 -3.95 -12.97 15.20
C THR A 134 -4.67 -14.06 15.99
N LYS A 135 -3.98 -14.74 16.92
CA LYS A 135 -4.56 -15.78 17.78
C LYS A 135 -5.58 -15.21 18.75
N LYS A 136 -5.30 -14.05 19.36
CA LYS A 136 -6.18 -13.41 20.35
C LYS A 136 -7.51 -12.95 19.73
N ASP A 137 -7.50 -12.39 18.55
CA ASP A 137 -8.73 -11.95 17.87
C ASP A 137 -9.61 -13.12 17.44
N SER A 138 -9.02 -14.27 17.11
CA SER A 138 -9.78 -15.49 16.79
C SER A 138 -10.59 -16.02 17.97
N SER A 139 -10.12 -15.83 19.20
CA SER A 139 -10.79 -16.33 20.41
C SER A 139 -12.01 -15.48 20.83
N LYS A 140 -12.14 -14.25 20.35
CA LYS A 140 -13.30 -13.36 20.63
C LYS A 140 -14.44 -13.47 19.62
N ARG A 141 -14.24 -14.15 18.49
CA ARG A 141 -15.26 -14.32 17.46
C ARG A 141 -16.00 -15.65 17.66
N ILE A 142 -17.21 -15.56 18.18
CA ILE A 142 -18.17 -16.68 18.33
C ILE A 142 -18.65 -17.22 16.97
N VAL A 143 -18.37 -16.53 15.87
CA VAL A 143 -18.72 -16.97 14.52
C VAL A 143 -17.57 -17.82 13.98
N GLN A 144 -17.86 -19.04 13.53
CA GLN A 144 -16.94 -19.95 12.83
C GLN A 144 -16.34 -19.26 11.62
N THR A 145 -15.23 -18.52 11.82
CA THR A 145 -14.44 -17.98 10.72
C THR A 145 -13.75 -19.16 10.06
N LYS A 146 -13.96 -19.30 8.74
CA LYS A 146 -13.23 -20.30 7.94
C LYS A 146 -11.74 -20.18 8.29
N SER A 147 -11.08 -21.30 8.52
CA SER A 147 -9.65 -21.40 8.93
C SER A 147 -8.72 -20.52 8.06
N PHE A 148 -9.07 -20.31 6.80
CA PHE A 148 -8.34 -19.46 5.86
C PHE A 148 -8.24 -17.97 6.30
N ASN A 149 -9.25 -17.42 6.95
CA ASN A 149 -9.26 -16.00 7.35
C ASN A 149 -8.18 -15.66 8.38
N GLN A 150 -7.69 -16.64 9.12
CA GLN A 150 -6.60 -16.46 10.09
C GLN A 150 -5.25 -16.23 9.43
N PHE A 151 -5.07 -16.70 8.18
CA PHE A 151 -3.83 -16.51 7.43
C PHE A 151 -3.78 -15.21 6.62
N LEU A 152 -4.91 -14.49 6.49
CA LEU A 152 -4.96 -13.23 5.74
C LEU A 152 -3.92 -12.20 6.21
N PRO A 153 -3.70 -11.96 7.53
CA PRO A 153 -2.64 -11.05 7.97
C PRO A 153 -1.24 -11.49 7.55
N LEU A 154 -0.96 -12.80 7.50
CA LEU A 154 0.33 -13.31 7.01
C LEU A 154 0.53 -13.01 5.52
N PHE A 155 -0.49 -13.19 4.70
CA PHE A 155 -0.43 -12.80 3.29
C PHE A 155 -0.25 -11.29 3.11
N VAL A 156 -0.91 -10.46 3.95
CA VAL A 156 -0.69 -9.02 3.98
C VAL A 156 0.75 -8.68 4.34
N PHE A 157 1.32 -9.31 5.36
CA PHE A 157 2.72 -9.12 5.75
C PHE A 157 3.68 -9.39 4.58
N ILE A 158 3.52 -10.51 3.89
CA ILE A 158 4.40 -10.89 2.78
C ILE A 158 4.20 -9.93 1.59
N SER A 159 2.95 -9.70 1.18
CA SER A 159 2.66 -8.87 0.00
C SER A 159 3.03 -7.41 0.20
N ALA A 160 2.74 -6.83 1.37
CA ALA A 160 3.12 -5.47 1.71
C ALA A 160 4.64 -5.30 1.78
N GLY A 161 5.34 -6.26 2.41
CA GLY A 161 6.80 -6.20 2.49
C GLY A 161 7.50 -6.33 1.13
N LEU A 162 7.00 -7.18 0.24
CA LEU A 162 7.50 -7.27 -1.14
C LEU A 162 7.22 -5.98 -1.92
N LEU A 163 6.06 -5.38 -1.70
CA LEU A 163 5.69 -4.11 -2.33
C LEU A 163 6.58 -2.97 -1.83
N ASP A 164 6.79 -2.85 -0.52
CA ASP A 164 7.69 -1.85 0.10
C ASP A 164 9.12 -2.02 -0.39
N LEU A 165 9.62 -3.26 -0.50
CA LEU A 165 10.93 -3.59 -1.07
C LEU A 165 11.03 -3.13 -2.53
N THR A 166 9.99 -3.38 -3.32
CA THR A 166 9.95 -2.98 -4.74
C THR A 166 9.94 -1.45 -4.88
N ILE A 167 9.15 -0.75 -4.05
CA ILE A 167 9.12 0.72 -4.01
C ILE A 167 10.52 1.26 -3.67
N LEU A 168 11.16 0.72 -2.64
CA LEU A 168 12.50 1.14 -2.22
C LEU A 168 13.51 0.93 -3.34
N TYR A 169 13.54 -0.24 -3.95
CA TYR A 169 14.46 -0.58 -5.04
C TYR A 169 14.28 0.32 -6.26
N ILE A 170 13.03 0.55 -6.70
CA ILE A 170 12.74 1.42 -7.84
C ILE A 170 13.09 2.87 -7.52
N ASN A 171 12.78 3.33 -6.31
CA ASN A 171 13.10 4.68 -5.87
C ASN A 171 14.61 4.93 -5.86
N GLN A 172 15.41 3.98 -5.38
CA GLN A 172 16.87 4.09 -5.37
C GLN A 172 17.49 4.03 -6.76
N THR A 173 16.92 3.23 -7.67
CA THR A 173 17.53 2.95 -8.98
C THR A 173 17.10 3.94 -10.06
N PHE A 174 15.84 4.39 -10.02
CA PHE A 174 15.23 5.14 -11.13
C PHE A 174 14.69 6.52 -10.73
N ALA A 175 14.53 6.81 -9.43
CA ALA A 175 13.97 8.09 -9.03
C ALA A 175 15.06 9.16 -8.93
N THR A 176 14.85 10.26 -9.66
CA THR A 176 15.48 11.54 -9.36
C THR A 176 14.62 12.29 -8.34
N PRO A 177 15.15 13.27 -7.60
CA PRO A 177 14.35 14.08 -6.65
C PRO A 177 13.09 14.70 -7.27
N GLU A 178 13.11 14.92 -8.57
CA GLU A 178 12.03 15.54 -9.34
C GLU A 178 11.04 14.51 -9.89
N SER A 179 11.44 13.25 -10.10
CA SER A 179 10.61 12.22 -10.75
C SER A 179 9.64 11.48 -9.82
N GLY A 180 9.70 11.68 -8.51
CA GLY A 180 8.85 10.96 -7.55
C GLY A 180 7.35 11.13 -7.77
N GLY A 181 6.95 12.31 -8.25
CA GLY A 181 5.55 12.58 -8.59
C GLY A 181 5.08 11.82 -9.83
N LEU A 182 5.90 11.78 -10.88
CA LEU A 182 5.63 11.03 -12.11
C LEU A 182 5.60 9.53 -11.85
N PHE A 183 6.52 9.03 -11.04
CA PHE A 183 6.52 7.64 -10.60
C PHE A 183 5.19 7.25 -9.93
N THR A 184 4.70 8.09 -9.01
CA THR A 184 3.42 7.89 -8.34
C THR A 184 2.25 7.89 -9.33
N LEU A 185 2.24 8.84 -10.28
CA LEU A 185 1.21 8.92 -11.32
C LEU A 185 1.18 7.65 -12.18
N HIS A 186 2.32 7.20 -12.73
CA HIS A 186 2.38 6.01 -13.57
C HIS A 186 1.97 4.75 -12.81
N THR A 187 2.38 4.64 -11.53
CA THR A 187 2.00 3.52 -10.67
C THR A 187 0.48 3.44 -10.48
N PHE A 188 -0.16 4.56 -10.14
CA PHE A 188 -1.61 4.58 -9.96
C PHE A 188 -2.38 4.44 -11.27
N LEU A 189 -1.88 5.01 -12.37
CA LEU A 189 -2.48 4.86 -13.69
C LEU A 189 -2.48 3.38 -14.13
N ALA A 190 -1.37 2.68 -13.95
CA ALA A 190 -1.31 1.26 -14.25
C ALA A 190 -2.27 0.44 -13.37
N ALA A 191 -2.32 0.74 -12.05
CA ALA A 191 -3.27 0.11 -11.15
C ALA A 191 -4.73 0.37 -11.54
N ALA A 192 -5.06 1.60 -11.99
CA ALA A 192 -6.39 1.95 -12.48
C ALA A 192 -6.76 1.18 -13.76
N ILE A 193 -5.86 1.12 -14.74
CA ILE A 193 -6.07 0.39 -16.00
C ILE A 193 -6.36 -1.09 -15.72
N TRP A 194 -5.50 -1.76 -14.95
CA TRP A 194 -5.70 -3.16 -14.58
C TRP A 194 -6.96 -3.36 -13.75
N GLY A 195 -7.27 -2.43 -12.85
CA GLY A 195 -8.48 -2.45 -12.05
C GLY A 195 -9.75 -2.34 -12.89
N ILE A 196 -9.79 -1.41 -13.86
CA ILE A 196 -10.92 -1.24 -14.77
C ILE A 196 -11.10 -2.48 -15.65
N ILE A 197 -10.02 -3.01 -16.22
CA ILE A 197 -10.07 -4.24 -17.02
C ILE A 197 -10.66 -5.40 -16.19
N ALA A 198 -10.15 -5.61 -14.98
CA ALA A 198 -10.67 -6.63 -14.08
C ALA A 198 -12.14 -6.41 -13.70
N LEU A 199 -12.54 -5.16 -13.44
CA LEU A 199 -13.93 -4.82 -13.12
C LEU A 199 -14.86 -5.11 -14.30
N ILE A 200 -14.48 -4.73 -15.52
CA ILE A 200 -15.26 -5.01 -16.73
C ILE A 200 -15.42 -6.52 -16.91
N ILE A 201 -14.36 -7.31 -16.76
CA ILE A 201 -14.41 -8.76 -16.85
C ILE A 201 -15.37 -9.35 -15.80
N LEU A 202 -15.32 -8.90 -14.55
CA LEU A 202 -16.18 -9.39 -13.48
C LEU A 202 -17.65 -9.01 -13.69
N LEU A 203 -17.93 -7.82 -14.23
CA LEU A 203 -19.27 -7.36 -14.58
C LEU A 203 -19.85 -8.17 -15.76
N THR A 204 -19.06 -8.39 -16.82
CA THR A 204 -19.49 -9.18 -18.00
C THR A 204 -19.74 -10.64 -17.64
N LEU A 205 -18.93 -11.21 -16.75
CA LEU A 205 -19.14 -12.56 -16.21
C LEU A 205 -20.27 -12.65 -15.17
N LYS A 206 -20.97 -11.53 -14.89
CA LYS A 206 -22.04 -11.43 -13.88
C LYS A 206 -21.62 -11.93 -12.48
N LYS A 207 -20.33 -11.89 -12.17
CA LYS A 207 -19.80 -12.26 -10.85
C LYS A 207 -19.96 -11.16 -9.81
N VAL A 208 -20.11 -9.92 -10.25
CA VAL A 208 -20.29 -8.73 -9.43
C VAL A 208 -21.36 -7.84 -10.08
N TYR A 209 -22.16 -7.15 -9.28
CA TYR A 209 -23.11 -6.14 -9.75
C TYR A 209 -22.53 -4.75 -9.52
N PHE A 210 -22.76 -3.86 -10.47
CA PHE A 210 -22.29 -2.48 -10.36
C PHE A 210 -22.97 -1.78 -9.17
N GLN A 211 -22.17 -1.16 -8.31
CA GLN A 211 -22.64 -0.47 -7.12
C GLN A 211 -22.24 1.02 -7.17
N SER A 212 -23.20 1.90 -7.40
CA SER A 212 -22.94 3.36 -7.50
C SER A 212 -22.29 3.94 -6.23
N LYS A 213 -22.59 3.38 -5.05
CA LYS A 213 -21.95 3.79 -3.78
C LYS A 213 -20.45 3.54 -3.79
N ALA A 214 -19.96 2.58 -4.59
CA ALA A 214 -18.53 2.29 -4.70
C ALA A 214 -17.75 3.42 -5.38
N ILE A 215 -18.38 4.22 -6.24
CA ILE A 215 -17.74 5.39 -6.85
C ILE A 215 -17.43 6.43 -5.78
N LEU A 216 -18.42 6.81 -4.97
CA LEU A 216 -18.23 7.79 -3.91
C LEU A 216 -17.21 7.30 -2.85
N SER A 217 -17.28 6.03 -2.48
CA SER A 217 -16.31 5.43 -1.55
C SER A 217 -14.91 5.39 -2.16
N GLY A 218 -14.78 5.14 -3.47
CA GLY A 218 -13.51 5.24 -4.18
C GLY A 218 -12.92 6.64 -4.17
N ILE A 219 -13.74 7.69 -4.32
CA ILE A 219 -13.29 9.08 -4.20
C ILE A 219 -12.76 9.37 -2.80
N ILE A 220 -13.53 9.00 -1.77
CA ILE A 220 -13.15 9.22 -0.36
C ILE A 220 -11.86 8.45 0.00
N LEU A 221 -11.68 7.25 -0.55
CA LEU A 221 -10.49 6.43 -0.34
C LEU A 221 -9.29 6.94 -1.16
N GLY A 222 -9.53 7.44 -2.38
CA GLY A 222 -8.49 7.84 -3.34
C GLY A 222 -7.68 9.04 -2.90
N ILE A 223 -8.34 10.03 -2.29
CA ILE A 223 -7.66 11.24 -1.82
C ILE A 223 -6.57 10.90 -0.80
N PRO A 224 -6.87 10.28 0.35
CA PRO A 224 -5.82 9.93 1.30
C PRO A 224 -4.82 8.90 0.75
N ASN A 225 -5.23 8.00 -0.14
CA ASN A 225 -4.33 7.04 -0.75
C ASN A 225 -3.27 7.71 -1.62
N TYR A 226 -3.66 8.63 -2.51
CA TYR A 226 -2.72 9.41 -3.32
C TYR A 226 -1.72 10.16 -2.44
N PHE A 227 -2.23 10.92 -1.47
CA PHE A 227 -1.38 11.74 -0.61
C PHE A 227 -0.50 10.91 0.33
N SER A 228 -0.91 9.71 0.73
CA SER A 228 -0.08 8.83 1.54
C SER A 228 1.22 8.44 0.82
N VAL A 229 1.12 8.07 -0.46
CA VAL A 229 2.30 7.72 -1.28
C VAL A 229 3.10 8.97 -1.66
N TYR A 230 2.43 10.04 -2.06
CA TYR A 230 3.06 11.29 -2.44
C TYR A 230 3.92 11.88 -1.30
N TYR A 231 3.37 11.94 -0.09
CA TYR A 231 4.12 12.45 1.07
C TYR A 231 5.18 11.45 1.55
N LEU A 232 4.96 10.13 1.39
CA LEU A 232 5.99 9.12 1.67
C LEU A 232 7.22 9.35 0.81
N LEU A 233 7.06 9.52 -0.49
CA LEU A 233 8.17 9.78 -1.40
C LEU A 233 8.88 11.09 -1.08
N LYS A 234 8.14 12.17 -0.75
CA LYS A 234 8.73 13.43 -0.26
C LYS A 234 9.49 13.25 1.05
N THR A 235 9.00 12.40 1.93
CA THR A 235 9.70 12.08 3.19
C THR A 235 10.99 11.31 2.91
N LEU A 236 10.95 10.30 2.05
CA LEU A 236 12.15 9.56 1.63
C LEU A 236 13.19 10.48 1.01
N ASN A 237 12.79 11.38 0.12
CA ASN A 237 13.69 12.35 -0.48
C ASN A 237 14.31 13.31 0.56
N TYR A 238 13.51 13.77 1.54
CA TYR A 238 13.99 14.64 2.62
C TYR A 238 15.03 13.95 3.52
N PHE A 239 14.92 12.65 3.73
CA PHE A 239 15.85 11.83 4.52
C PHE A 239 16.90 11.10 3.64
N ASN A 240 17.27 11.66 2.48
CA ASN A 240 18.27 11.10 1.57
C ASN A 240 18.03 9.63 1.18
N HIS A 241 16.75 9.27 0.99
CA HIS A 241 16.31 7.90 0.67
C HIS A 241 16.62 6.86 1.76
N ASP A 242 16.84 7.30 3.01
CA ASP A 242 17.03 6.39 4.15
C ASP A 242 15.70 5.72 4.55
N GLY A 243 15.33 4.69 3.81
CA GLY A 243 14.16 3.88 4.11
C GLY A 243 14.26 3.15 5.45
N SER A 244 15.48 2.90 5.95
CA SER A 244 15.69 2.22 7.23
C SER A 244 15.26 3.06 8.43
N PHE A 245 15.22 4.37 8.29
CA PHE A 245 14.71 5.32 9.27
C PHE A 245 13.22 5.66 9.04
N VAL A 246 12.86 5.97 7.79
CA VAL A 246 11.52 6.48 7.44
C VAL A 246 10.42 5.43 7.68
N PHE A 247 10.62 4.19 7.20
CA PHE A 247 9.60 3.15 7.35
C PHE A 247 9.34 2.76 8.82
N PRO A 248 10.34 2.51 9.68
CA PRO A 248 10.10 2.26 11.09
C PRO A 248 9.38 3.42 11.80
N MET A 249 9.82 4.67 11.58
CA MET A 249 9.18 5.84 12.18
C MET A 249 7.71 5.96 11.78
N MET A 250 7.41 5.83 10.49
CA MET A 250 6.03 5.85 10.00
C MET A 250 5.20 4.72 10.59
N ASN A 251 5.75 3.52 10.65
CA ASN A 251 5.03 2.33 11.10
C ASN A 251 4.73 2.33 12.60
N LEU A 252 5.66 2.83 13.43
CA LEU A 252 5.44 2.97 14.87
C LEU A 252 4.32 3.95 15.22
N CYS A 253 4.15 5.00 14.42
CA CYS A 253 3.14 6.04 14.69
C CYS A 253 1.73 5.68 14.22
N ILE A 254 1.54 4.58 13.46
CA ILE A 254 0.22 4.16 12.94
C ILE A 254 -0.42 3.06 13.80
N ILE A 255 0.35 2.45 14.70
CA ILE A 255 -0.13 1.44 15.67
C ILE A 255 -0.81 2.13 16.84
#